data_6d65fd2ee8aeaab24d371f478afc2a7b
#
_entry.id   6d65fd2ee8aeaab24d371f478afc2a7b
#
_cell.length_a   1.000
_cell.length_b   1.000
_cell.length_c   1.000
_cell.angle_alpha   90.00
_cell.angle_beta   90.00
_cell.angle_gamma   90.00
#
_symmetry.space_group_name_H-M   'P 1'
#
loop_
_entity.id
_entity.type
_entity.pdbx_description
1 polymer ?
#
loop_
_entity_poly.entity_id
_entity_poly.type
_entity_poly.pdbx_seq_one_letter_code
_entity_poly.pdbx_strand_id
1 'polypeptide(L)'
;MSQSATLETDPAAGTEHFDVMVVGAGISGIGSAVHLQEQCPGKSFVILEKFESFGGTWHMHRYPGIRSDSDLYTFGYRFKPWVGPPIATAAEIKKYMGEVIEEHDLARHIRYRHRITSASWSSERNLWTVRVSRLDEGDEVTLTCNFLYMCQGYYNQDKGYMPEWPGMSSYRGRVIHPMEWTEDTDYTDKNILVIGSGATAATVVPEFCKKARHVTVLQRSPTYFIPGRNVDDLADTLRQLEIDEKWIHEIVRRKRLFDGKAVTDMSFNQPEDLRTFLLEGVKALLPEGYDMKHFTPSYRPWQQRIAFVPDGDLFAGIREGKTTMVTDEIGTFTETGVVTKDGTVIEADIVVPATGFNLSVLGDIPFEVDGRPVSWPDTVTYRGMMFTGVPNLAWIFGYFRASWTLRVDLMGDFIGRLFALMDRKGARKVAPRLRPEDAGMEIGDWIRPDNFNPNYLMRSMHQMPKSGDKPEWKHDQDYWSEKDIIPTADLEDGCLVFE
;
A
#
# COMPACT_ATOMS: atom_id res chain seq x y z
N MET A 1 48.40 -20.56 3.23
CA MET A 1 48.28 -19.41 2.35
C MET A 1 47.37 -19.79 1.22
N SER A 2 46.07 -19.55 1.37
CA SER A 2 45.09 -19.82 0.35
C SER A 2 44.71 -18.44 -0.22
N GLN A 3 45.06 -18.18 -1.47
CA GLN A 3 44.62 -16.98 -2.19
C GLN A 3 43.14 -17.11 -2.48
N SER A 4 42.36 -16.28 -1.83
CA SER A 4 40.99 -15.98 -2.21
C SER A 4 41.05 -15.25 -3.55
N ALA A 5 40.65 -15.95 -4.61
CA ALA A 5 40.44 -15.33 -5.92
C ALA A 5 39.12 -14.52 -5.85
N THR A 6 39.21 -13.24 -5.59
CA THR A 6 38.19 -12.27 -5.88
C THR A 6 38.06 -12.19 -7.41
N LEU A 7 37.03 -12.82 -7.97
CA LEU A 7 36.61 -12.55 -9.35
C LEU A 7 35.91 -11.18 -9.37
N GLU A 8 36.70 -10.12 -9.58
CA GLU A 8 36.21 -8.83 -9.99
C GLU A 8 35.53 -8.98 -11.36
N THR A 9 34.20 -8.91 -11.38
CA THR A 9 33.47 -8.69 -12.62
C THR A 9 33.43 -7.18 -12.83
N ASP A 10 34.23 -6.70 -13.74
CA ASP A 10 34.38 -5.28 -14.12
C ASP A 10 33.01 -4.72 -14.58
N PRO A 11 32.33 -3.85 -13.81
CA PRO A 11 31.27 -3.02 -14.36
C PRO A 11 31.92 -2.09 -15.39
N ALA A 12 31.24 -1.76 -16.48
CA ALA A 12 31.74 -0.82 -17.48
C ALA A 12 32.38 0.37 -16.74
N ALA A 13 33.65 0.67 -17.00
CA ALA A 13 34.47 1.56 -16.22
C ALA A 13 33.71 2.87 -15.90
N GLY A 14 33.36 3.09 -14.62
CA GLY A 14 32.58 4.25 -14.16
C GLY A 14 31.14 3.98 -13.73
N THR A 15 30.60 2.75 -13.84
CA THR A 15 29.24 2.43 -13.37
C THR A 15 29.24 2.01 -11.89
N GLU A 16 28.48 2.72 -11.06
CA GLU A 16 28.37 2.41 -9.63
C GLU A 16 27.55 1.13 -9.43
N HIS A 17 27.99 0.29 -8.49
CA HIS A 17 27.41 -1.02 -8.21
C HIS A 17 27.03 -1.19 -6.74
N PHE A 18 25.88 -1.87 -6.50
CA PHE A 18 25.39 -2.21 -5.16
C PHE A 18 24.98 -3.68 -5.09
N ASP A 19 25.11 -4.31 -3.93
CA ASP A 19 24.53 -5.64 -3.73
C ASP A 19 23.01 -5.62 -3.82
N VAL A 20 22.38 -4.60 -3.23
CA VAL A 20 20.91 -4.47 -3.21
C VAL A 20 20.50 -3.04 -3.58
N MET A 21 19.55 -2.93 -4.49
CA MET A 21 18.88 -1.67 -4.79
C MET A 21 17.43 -1.72 -4.29
N VAL A 22 17.13 -0.91 -3.29
CA VAL A 22 15.78 -0.74 -2.74
C VAL A 22 15.07 0.37 -3.53
N VAL A 23 13.90 0.09 -4.07
CA VAL A 23 13.16 1.01 -4.91
C VAL A 23 12.01 1.64 -4.15
N GLY A 24 12.14 2.92 -3.81
CA GLY A 24 11.20 3.73 -3.04
C GLY A 24 11.60 3.90 -1.58
N ALA A 25 11.55 5.15 -1.07
CA ALA A 25 11.78 5.52 0.33
C ALA A 25 10.45 5.74 1.09
N GLY A 26 9.42 4.97 0.75
CA GLY A 26 8.19 4.86 1.54
C GLY A 26 8.41 3.96 2.76
N ILE A 27 7.32 3.71 3.49
CA ILE A 27 7.37 2.88 4.70
C ILE A 27 7.94 1.48 4.44
N SER A 28 7.72 0.89 3.27
CA SER A 28 8.31 -0.40 2.89
C SER A 28 9.82 -0.32 2.72
N GLY A 29 10.31 0.66 1.96
CA GLY A 29 11.74 0.78 1.68
C GLY A 29 12.57 1.09 2.90
N ILE A 30 12.09 1.99 3.78
CA ILE A 30 12.75 2.30 5.04
C ILE A 30 12.82 1.07 5.95
N GLY A 31 11.69 0.35 6.12
CA GLY A 31 11.70 -0.88 6.92
C GLY A 31 12.60 -1.97 6.34
N SER A 32 12.58 -2.15 5.02
CA SER A 32 13.45 -3.13 4.33
C SER A 32 14.93 -2.79 4.50
N ALA A 33 15.30 -1.50 4.48
CA ALA A 33 16.68 -1.06 4.68
C ALA A 33 17.19 -1.38 6.10
N VAL A 34 16.33 -1.21 7.13
CA VAL A 34 16.67 -1.62 8.50
C VAL A 34 16.93 -3.13 8.55
N HIS A 35 16.03 -3.93 7.98
CA HIS A 35 16.24 -5.38 7.92
C HIS A 35 17.51 -5.79 7.17
N LEU A 36 17.86 -5.11 6.08
CA LEU A 36 19.11 -5.33 5.37
C LEU A 36 20.33 -5.02 6.23
N GLN A 37 20.34 -3.89 6.95
CA GLN A 37 21.43 -3.54 7.86
C GLN A 37 21.60 -4.56 8.98
N GLU A 38 20.51 -5.01 9.59
CA GLU A 38 20.55 -5.94 10.71
C GLU A 38 20.91 -7.36 10.32
N GLN A 39 20.36 -7.85 9.21
CA GLN A 39 20.46 -9.26 8.81
C GLN A 39 21.53 -9.53 7.75
N CYS A 40 21.95 -8.49 7.01
CA CYS A 40 22.90 -8.60 5.90
C CYS A 40 23.97 -7.50 5.97
N PRO A 41 24.69 -7.32 7.13
CA PRO A 41 25.55 -6.18 7.36
C PRO A 41 26.75 -6.05 6.40
N GLY A 42 27.06 -7.15 5.66
CA GLY A 42 28.13 -7.15 4.66
C GLY A 42 27.71 -6.73 3.25
N LYS A 43 26.41 -6.50 3.01
CA LYS A 43 25.90 -6.12 1.69
C LYS A 43 25.74 -4.61 1.55
N SER A 44 26.30 -4.07 0.48
CA SER A 44 26.09 -2.66 0.10
C SER A 44 24.67 -2.47 -0.44
N PHE A 45 24.02 -1.34 -0.09
CA PHE A 45 22.71 -1.03 -0.65
C PHE A 45 22.51 0.46 -0.88
N VAL A 46 21.60 0.79 -1.79
CA VAL A 46 21.09 2.13 -2.07
C VAL A 46 19.57 2.12 -2.09
N ILE A 47 18.96 3.21 -1.65
CA ILE A 47 17.50 3.43 -1.75
C ILE A 47 17.28 4.52 -2.80
N LEU A 48 16.55 4.22 -3.87
CA LEU A 48 16.21 5.21 -4.90
C LEU A 48 14.77 5.70 -4.69
N GLU A 49 14.62 7.00 -4.56
CA GLU A 49 13.33 7.67 -4.37
C GLU A 49 13.11 8.72 -5.46
N LYS A 50 11.95 8.68 -6.13
CA LYS A 50 11.63 9.64 -7.18
C LYS A 50 11.24 11.04 -6.67
N PHE A 51 10.72 11.12 -5.45
CA PHE A 51 10.35 12.38 -4.82
C PHE A 51 11.56 13.07 -4.18
N GLU A 52 11.36 14.32 -3.79
CA GLU A 52 12.35 15.12 -3.05
C GLU A 52 12.48 14.74 -1.59
N SER A 53 11.64 13.84 -1.09
CA SER A 53 11.61 13.43 0.31
C SER A 53 11.15 11.98 0.44
N PHE A 54 11.51 11.37 1.56
CA PHE A 54 10.94 10.10 1.99
C PHE A 54 9.46 10.22 2.39
N GLY A 55 8.79 9.11 2.51
CA GLY A 55 7.43 9.01 3.04
C GLY A 55 6.44 8.33 2.09
N GLY A 56 6.73 8.25 0.79
CA GLY A 56 5.86 7.60 -0.20
C GLY A 56 4.43 8.17 -0.14
N THR A 57 3.44 7.34 0.19
CA THR A 57 2.03 7.73 0.35
C THR A 57 1.85 8.95 1.28
N TRP A 58 2.58 8.98 2.39
CA TRP A 58 2.48 10.02 3.42
C TRP A 58 3.20 11.32 3.06
N HIS A 59 4.00 11.31 2.03
CA HIS A 59 4.62 12.50 1.44
C HIS A 59 3.82 13.02 0.23
N MET A 60 3.36 12.11 -0.61
CA MET A 60 2.69 12.43 -1.87
C MET A 60 1.32 13.05 -1.67
N HIS A 61 0.51 12.52 -0.75
CA HIS A 61 -0.84 13.05 -0.51
C HIS A 61 -0.80 14.25 0.42
N ARG A 62 -1.46 15.34 -0.01
CA ARG A 62 -1.53 16.62 0.71
C ARG A 62 -2.95 17.12 0.94
N TYR A 63 -3.95 16.28 0.68
CA TYR A 63 -5.34 16.65 0.94
C TYR A 63 -5.60 16.78 2.44
N PRO A 64 -6.56 17.63 2.85
CA PRO A 64 -6.86 17.89 4.25
C PRO A 64 -7.20 16.61 5.02
N GLY A 65 -6.65 16.50 6.22
CA GLY A 65 -6.93 15.40 7.13
C GLY A 65 -6.25 14.09 6.77
N ILE A 66 -5.30 14.05 5.81
CA ILE A 66 -4.59 12.81 5.44
C ILE A 66 -4.06 12.09 6.68
N ARG A 67 -4.54 10.87 6.88
CA ARG A 67 -4.25 10.00 8.03
C ARG A 67 -4.30 8.54 7.63
N SER A 68 -3.77 7.65 8.47
CA SER A 68 -3.93 6.23 8.29
C SER A 68 -5.37 5.78 8.56
N ASP A 69 -5.76 4.65 8.00
CA ASP A 69 -6.98 3.90 8.32
C ASP A 69 -6.65 2.56 8.98
N SER A 70 -5.36 2.35 9.26
CA SER A 70 -4.82 1.22 10.02
C SER A 70 -4.17 1.75 11.29
N ASP A 71 -4.30 1.03 12.38
CA ASP A 71 -3.70 1.42 13.66
C ASP A 71 -2.17 1.36 13.60
N LEU A 72 -1.52 2.31 14.24
CA LEU A 72 -0.07 2.46 14.20
C LEU A 72 0.69 1.43 15.05
N TYR A 73 0.04 0.75 16.00
CA TYR A 73 0.68 -0.34 16.72
C TYR A 73 0.96 -1.53 15.83
N THR A 74 0.16 -1.73 14.77
CA THR A 74 0.39 -2.77 13.77
C THR A 74 0.98 -2.23 12.46
N PHE A 75 0.70 -0.98 12.10
CA PHE A 75 1.25 -0.32 10.93
C PHE A 75 2.66 0.25 11.16
N GLY A 76 3.06 0.53 12.41
CA GLY A 76 4.44 0.81 12.77
C GLY A 76 5.32 -0.44 12.60
N TYR A 77 6.63 -0.26 12.56
CA TYR A 77 7.59 -1.35 12.46
C TYR A 77 7.66 -2.17 13.76
N ARG A 78 7.94 -3.45 13.67
CA ARG A 78 8.11 -4.30 14.86
C ARG A 78 9.31 -3.91 15.72
N PHE A 79 10.32 -3.29 15.10
CA PHE A 79 11.57 -2.91 15.78
C PHE A 79 11.52 -1.52 16.43
N LYS A 80 10.51 -0.68 16.11
CA LYS A 80 10.36 0.66 16.68
C LYS A 80 8.96 0.83 17.31
N PRO A 81 8.86 1.04 18.63
CA PRO A 81 7.60 1.32 19.28
C PRO A 81 6.88 2.54 18.70
N TRP A 82 5.57 2.43 18.57
CA TRP A 82 4.69 3.57 18.31
C TRP A 82 4.21 4.14 19.65
N VAL A 83 4.37 5.45 19.81
CA VAL A 83 3.89 6.19 20.99
C VAL A 83 2.95 7.28 20.50
N GLY A 84 1.65 7.04 20.57
CA GLY A 84 0.63 7.96 20.09
C GLY A 84 -0.73 7.31 19.92
N PRO A 85 -1.71 8.03 19.36
CA PRO A 85 -3.04 7.49 19.11
C PRO A 85 -2.98 6.36 18.05
N PRO A 86 -3.95 5.44 18.05
CA PRO A 86 -4.00 4.37 17.05
C PRO A 86 -3.98 4.87 15.59
N ILE A 87 -4.76 5.89 15.30
CA ILE A 87 -4.80 6.50 13.96
C ILE A 87 -3.95 7.78 13.98
N ALA A 88 -2.94 7.81 13.11
CA ALA A 88 -2.02 8.93 13.00
C ALA A 88 -2.18 9.69 11.68
N THR A 89 -1.90 10.97 11.73
CA THR A 89 -1.80 11.85 10.56
C THR A 89 -0.56 11.52 9.72
N ALA A 90 -0.56 11.95 8.46
CA ALA A 90 0.62 11.81 7.61
C ALA A 90 1.87 12.48 8.20
N ALA A 91 1.70 13.61 8.90
CA ALA A 91 2.80 14.31 9.56
C ALA A 91 3.43 13.48 10.69
N GLU A 92 2.61 12.84 11.53
CA GLU A 92 3.06 11.97 12.62
C GLU A 92 3.75 10.71 12.07
N ILE A 93 3.20 10.11 11.00
CA ILE A 93 3.81 8.94 10.34
C ILE A 93 5.15 9.33 9.70
N LYS A 94 5.22 10.47 9.01
CA LYS A 94 6.49 10.97 8.45
C LYS A 94 7.53 11.25 9.54
N LYS A 95 7.11 11.84 10.68
CA LYS A 95 7.99 12.05 11.83
C LYS A 95 8.55 10.72 12.32
N TYR A 96 7.68 9.72 12.54
CA TYR A 96 8.07 8.36 12.96
C TYR A 96 9.06 7.70 11.99
N MET A 97 8.81 7.82 10.67
CA MET A 97 9.74 7.33 9.65
C MET A 97 11.08 8.09 9.65
N GLY A 98 11.04 9.41 9.86
CA GLY A 98 12.23 10.26 9.96
C GLY A 98 13.12 9.87 11.15
N GLU A 99 12.52 9.57 12.29
CA GLU A 99 13.23 9.04 13.46
C GLU A 99 13.91 7.69 13.15
N VAL A 100 13.25 6.78 12.41
CA VAL A 100 13.89 5.52 11.97
C VAL A 100 15.09 5.79 11.06
N ILE A 101 14.97 6.72 10.12
CA ILE A 101 16.06 7.09 9.22
C ILE A 101 17.28 7.62 10.03
N GLU A 102 17.02 8.43 11.04
CA GLU A 102 18.08 8.99 11.91
C GLU A 102 18.69 7.91 12.82
N GLU A 103 17.89 7.14 13.53
CA GLU A 103 18.33 6.09 14.45
C GLU A 103 19.20 5.01 13.78
N HIS A 104 18.92 4.71 12.51
CA HIS A 104 19.64 3.70 11.72
C HIS A 104 20.64 4.30 10.71
N ASP A 105 20.88 5.61 10.74
CA ASP A 105 21.78 6.32 9.81
C ASP A 105 21.50 5.98 8.32
N LEU A 106 20.21 5.90 7.96
CA LEU A 106 19.80 5.54 6.60
C LEU A 106 19.94 6.69 5.60
N ALA A 107 20.01 7.94 6.06
CA ALA A 107 20.02 9.11 5.17
C ALA A 107 21.09 9.03 4.08
N ARG A 108 22.27 8.50 4.42
CA ARG A 108 23.40 8.32 3.47
C ARG A 108 23.14 7.31 2.36
N HIS A 109 22.14 6.43 2.53
CA HIS A 109 21.77 5.42 1.55
C HIS A 109 20.64 5.88 0.63
N ILE A 110 19.93 6.98 0.96
CA ILE A 110 18.78 7.46 0.20
C ILE A 110 19.23 8.47 -0.86
N ARG A 111 18.84 8.19 -2.12
CA ARG A 111 18.99 9.11 -3.24
C ARG A 111 17.62 9.60 -3.66
N TYR A 112 17.33 10.83 -3.34
CA TYR A 112 16.09 11.49 -3.73
C TYR A 112 16.13 11.94 -5.18
N ARG A 113 14.97 12.17 -5.79
CA ARG A 113 14.79 12.60 -7.19
C ARG A 113 15.47 11.68 -8.21
N HIS A 114 15.59 10.40 -7.85
CA HIS A 114 16.13 9.33 -8.69
C HIS A 114 15.00 8.41 -9.13
N ARG A 115 14.53 8.58 -10.37
CA ARG A 115 13.44 7.79 -10.95
C ARG A 115 14.01 6.69 -11.85
N ILE A 116 13.71 5.45 -11.54
CA ILE A 116 14.07 4.33 -12.41
C ILE A 116 13.23 4.39 -13.68
N THR A 117 13.88 4.34 -14.84
CA THR A 117 13.27 4.38 -16.16
C THR A 117 13.27 3.02 -16.85
N SER A 118 14.21 2.13 -16.53
CA SER A 118 14.22 0.71 -16.98
C SER A 118 15.16 -0.13 -16.11
N ALA A 119 14.95 -1.45 -16.15
CA ALA A 119 15.82 -2.42 -15.49
C ALA A 119 16.01 -3.66 -16.38
N SER A 120 17.24 -4.06 -16.64
CA SER A 120 17.59 -5.20 -17.51
C SER A 120 18.52 -6.17 -16.77
N TRP A 121 18.11 -7.43 -16.67
CA TRP A 121 18.93 -8.51 -16.10
C TRP A 121 19.80 -9.15 -17.16
N SER A 122 21.05 -9.44 -16.83
CA SER A 122 21.95 -10.27 -17.62
C SER A 122 22.32 -11.53 -16.86
N SER A 123 21.91 -12.70 -17.35
CA SER A 123 22.31 -14.00 -16.76
C SER A 123 23.79 -14.31 -16.97
N GLU A 124 24.44 -13.73 -17.98
CA GLU A 124 25.88 -13.86 -18.19
C GLU A 124 26.67 -13.14 -17.08
N ARG A 125 26.22 -11.92 -16.71
CA ARG A 125 26.86 -11.08 -15.71
C ARG A 125 26.32 -11.31 -14.29
N ASN A 126 25.17 -11.94 -14.14
CA ASN A 126 24.41 -12.12 -12.90
C ASN A 126 24.13 -10.80 -12.17
N LEU A 127 23.65 -9.79 -12.91
CA LEU A 127 23.31 -8.47 -12.34
C LEU A 127 22.20 -7.77 -13.12
N TRP A 128 21.54 -6.87 -12.45
CA TRP A 128 20.63 -5.88 -13.01
C TRP A 128 21.41 -4.63 -13.45
N THR A 129 21.13 -4.16 -14.65
CA THR A 129 21.51 -2.82 -15.12
C THR A 129 20.26 -1.95 -15.05
N VAL A 130 20.33 -0.85 -14.28
CA VAL A 130 19.19 0.01 -13.99
C VAL A 130 19.48 1.41 -14.54
N ARG A 131 18.60 1.93 -15.38
CA ARG A 131 18.64 3.31 -15.85
C ARG A 131 17.83 4.19 -14.91
N VAL A 132 18.39 5.32 -14.55
CA VAL A 132 17.84 6.21 -13.53
C VAL A 132 17.90 7.64 -14.04
N SER A 133 16.74 8.28 -14.18
CA SER A 133 16.63 9.71 -14.42
C SER A 133 16.86 10.47 -13.12
N ARG A 134 17.86 11.39 -13.10
CA ARG A 134 18.10 12.33 -12.01
C ARG A 134 17.30 13.60 -12.27
N LEU A 135 16.15 13.70 -11.59
CA LEU A 135 15.15 14.73 -11.89
C LEU A 135 15.62 16.17 -11.60
N ASP A 136 16.59 16.35 -10.70
CA ASP A 136 17.18 17.67 -10.42
C ASP A 136 18.23 18.08 -11.46
N GLU A 137 19.00 17.12 -11.96
CA GLU A 137 20.10 17.36 -12.89
C GLU A 137 19.62 17.27 -14.35
N GLY A 138 18.46 16.64 -14.56
CA GLY A 138 17.86 16.52 -15.90
C GLY A 138 18.59 15.56 -16.84
N ASP A 139 19.42 14.68 -16.28
CA ASP A 139 20.19 13.67 -17.00
C ASP A 139 19.80 12.24 -16.60
N GLU A 140 20.41 11.27 -17.25
CA GLU A 140 20.21 9.84 -16.95
C GLU A 140 21.55 9.21 -16.58
N VAL A 141 21.56 8.42 -15.50
CA VAL A 141 22.70 7.60 -15.08
C VAL A 141 22.35 6.13 -15.13
N THR A 142 23.38 5.30 -15.26
CA THR A 142 23.25 3.84 -15.20
C THR A 142 23.89 3.37 -13.89
N LEU A 143 23.13 2.57 -13.14
CA LEU A 143 23.57 1.88 -11.95
C LEU A 143 23.46 0.38 -12.15
N THR A 144 24.19 -0.40 -11.35
CA THR A 144 24.06 -1.86 -11.36
C THR A 144 23.82 -2.39 -9.96
N CYS A 145 23.10 -3.53 -9.86
CA CYS A 145 22.94 -4.22 -8.59
C CYS A 145 22.79 -5.73 -8.78
N ASN A 146 23.07 -6.49 -7.71
CA ASN A 146 22.85 -7.93 -7.72
C ASN A 146 21.38 -8.28 -7.46
N PHE A 147 20.66 -7.47 -6.67
CA PHE A 147 19.28 -7.76 -6.29
C PHE A 147 18.43 -6.48 -6.31
N LEU A 148 17.22 -6.57 -6.89
CA LEU A 148 16.21 -5.50 -6.86
C LEU A 148 15.17 -5.79 -5.78
N TYR A 149 15.05 -4.88 -4.81
CA TYR A 149 14.04 -4.95 -3.77
C TYR A 149 12.98 -3.87 -4.00
N MET A 150 11.86 -4.27 -4.57
CA MET A 150 10.82 -3.37 -5.06
C MET A 150 9.90 -2.95 -3.93
N CYS A 151 10.03 -1.70 -3.46
CA CYS A 151 9.29 -1.10 -2.35
C CYS A 151 8.47 0.13 -2.75
N GLN A 152 8.23 0.32 -4.06
CA GLN A 152 7.60 1.50 -4.67
C GLN A 152 6.07 1.60 -4.46
N GLY A 153 5.47 0.61 -3.75
CA GLY A 153 4.03 0.51 -3.61
C GLY A 153 3.36 -0.23 -4.78
N TYR A 154 2.05 0.03 -5.00
CA TYR A 154 1.26 -0.74 -5.95
C TYR A 154 0.29 0.11 -6.79
N TYR A 155 0.35 1.42 -6.70
CA TYR A 155 -0.47 2.31 -7.51
C TYR A 155 0.36 3.41 -8.17
N ASN A 156 -0.16 3.92 -9.29
CA ASN A 156 0.45 5.01 -10.03
C ASN A 156 0.47 6.27 -9.16
N GLN A 157 1.65 6.83 -8.99
CA GLN A 157 1.86 7.99 -8.13
C GLN A 157 1.85 9.31 -8.91
N ASP A 158 1.71 9.25 -10.22
CA ASP A 158 1.70 10.43 -11.08
C ASP A 158 0.25 10.85 -11.41
N LYS A 159 -0.70 9.89 -11.41
CA LYS A 159 -2.10 10.17 -11.80
C LYS A 159 -3.09 9.26 -11.06
N GLY A 160 -4.09 9.88 -10.40
CA GLY A 160 -5.25 9.19 -9.84
C GLY A 160 -6.21 8.65 -10.91
N TYR A 161 -7.15 7.82 -10.49
CA TYR A 161 -8.19 7.35 -11.40
C TYR A 161 -9.30 8.41 -11.55
N MET A 162 -9.40 8.96 -12.76
CA MET A 162 -10.41 9.94 -13.13
C MET A 162 -11.35 9.32 -14.18
N PRO A 163 -12.58 8.94 -13.80
CA PRO A 163 -13.58 8.54 -14.78
C PRO A 163 -13.96 9.70 -15.71
N GLU A 164 -14.34 9.38 -16.93
CA GLU A 164 -14.98 10.35 -17.81
C GLU A 164 -16.49 10.29 -17.60
N TRP A 165 -17.07 11.41 -17.22
CA TRP A 165 -18.51 11.56 -17.06
C TRP A 165 -19.11 12.44 -18.16
N PRO A 166 -20.35 12.16 -18.60
CA PRO A 166 -21.03 13.02 -19.56
C PRO A 166 -21.10 14.47 -19.08
N GLY A 167 -20.90 15.42 -19.97
CA GLY A 167 -21.01 16.85 -19.66
C GLY A 167 -19.89 17.46 -18.84
N MET A 168 -18.86 16.71 -18.44
CA MET A 168 -17.79 17.19 -17.56
C MET A 168 -17.07 18.43 -18.13
N SER A 169 -16.93 18.54 -19.44
CA SER A 169 -16.31 19.71 -20.10
C SER A 169 -17.12 20.99 -19.99
N SER A 170 -18.42 20.94 -19.67
CA SER A 170 -19.26 22.12 -19.46
C SER A 170 -19.19 22.67 -18.04
N TYR A 171 -18.66 21.90 -17.09
CA TYR A 171 -18.58 22.31 -15.69
C TYR A 171 -17.60 23.47 -15.53
N ARG A 172 -18.05 24.54 -14.87
CA ARG A 172 -17.28 25.78 -14.69
C ARG A 172 -16.56 25.87 -13.35
N GLY A 173 -16.89 24.96 -12.41
CA GLY A 173 -16.19 24.86 -11.13
C GLY A 173 -14.85 24.14 -11.25
N ARG A 174 -14.21 23.88 -10.12
CA ARG A 174 -12.93 23.17 -10.06
C ARG A 174 -13.16 21.67 -9.89
N VAL A 175 -12.45 20.85 -10.66
CA VAL A 175 -12.37 19.40 -10.42
C VAL A 175 -10.95 19.11 -9.94
N ILE A 176 -10.81 18.57 -8.73
CA ILE A 176 -9.51 18.35 -8.09
C ILE A 176 -9.46 16.92 -7.55
N HIS A 177 -8.68 16.06 -8.20
CA HIS A 177 -8.43 14.74 -7.64
C HIS A 177 -7.61 14.88 -6.34
N PRO A 178 -7.85 14.09 -5.27
CA PRO A 178 -7.09 14.16 -4.01
C PRO A 178 -5.57 14.05 -4.16
N MET A 179 -5.07 13.35 -5.17
CA MET A 179 -3.63 13.30 -5.48
C MET A 179 -3.06 14.63 -6.00
N GLU A 180 -3.89 15.49 -6.55
CA GLU A 180 -3.50 16.80 -7.11
C GLU A 180 -3.81 17.94 -6.15
N TRP A 181 -4.28 17.61 -4.95
CA TRP A 181 -4.62 18.61 -3.94
C TRP A 181 -3.36 19.33 -3.44
N THR A 182 -3.43 20.66 -3.38
CA THR A 182 -2.36 21.51 -2.85
C THR A 182 -2.81 22.20 -1.56
N GLU A 183 -1.87 22.51 -0.68
CA GLU A 183 -2.13 23.10 0.63
C GLU A 183 -2.77 24.50 0.56
N ASP A 184 -2.54 25.21 -0.55
CA ASP A 184 -3.11 26.54 -0.85
C ASP A 184 -4.50 26.49 -1.49
N THR A 185 -5.09 25.31 -1.66
CA THR A 185 -6.44 25.17 -2.19
C THR A 185 -7.46 25.71 -1.20
N ASP A 186 -8.05 26.88 -1.52
CA ASP A 186 -9.10 27.48 -0.72
C ASP A 186 -10.47 26.87 -1.04
N TYR A 187 -11.10 26.34 0.00
CA TYR A 187 -12.44 25.75 -0.05
C TYR A 187 -13.40 26.38 0.99
N THR A 188 -13.00 27.51 1.56
CA THR A 188 -13.81 28.25 2.55
C THR A 188 -15.12 28.69 1.91
N ASP A 189 -16.24 28.47 2.62
CA ASP A 189 -17.61 28.80 2.19
C ASP A 189 -18.02 28.23 0.82
N LYS A 190 -17.37 27.17 0.35
CA LYS A 190 -17.70 26.48 -0.91
C LYS A 190 -18.63 25.31 -0.70
N ASN A 191 -19.48 25.05 -1.69
CA ASN A 191 -20.19 23.77 -1.81
C ASN A 191 -19.24 22.76 -2.46
N ILE A 192 -18.99 21.65 -1.78
CA ILE A 192 -18.06 20.61 -2.24
C ILE A 192 -18.85 19.34 -2.54
N LEU A 193 -18.61 18.77 -3.72
CA LEU A 193 -19.07 17.44 -4.08
C LEU A 193 -17.90 16.46 -4.02
N VAL A 194 -17.95 15.51 -3.09
CA VAL A 194 -17.01 14.38 -3.01
C VAL A 194 -17.64 13.18 -3.72
N ILE A 195 -16.96 12.65 -4.75
CA ILE A 195 -17.45 11.49 -5.51
C ILE A 195 -16.72 10.23 -5.02
N GLY A 196 -17.45 9.36 -4.36
CA GLY A 196 -16.94 8.13 -3.74
C GLY A 196 -17.07 8.15 -2.22
N SER A 197 -17.03 6.98 -1.59
CA SER A 197 -17.20 6.79 -0.14
C SER A 197 -16.09 5.93 0.49
N GLY A 198 -14.95 5.76 -0.18
CA GLY A 198 -13.81 5.00 0.35
C GLY A 198 -13.03 5.75 1.44
N ALA A 199 -11.86 5.22 1.83
CA ALA A 199 -11.01 5.77 2.87
C ALA A 199 -10.66 7.26 2.65
N THR A 200 -10.42 7.67 1.41
CA THR A 200 -10.15 9.09 1.08
C THR A 200 -11.34 9.98 1.42
N ALA A 201 -12.56 9.58 1.00
CA ALA A 201 -13.77 10.35 1.32
C ALA A 201 -14.00 10.41 2.85
N ALA A 202 -13.86 9.28 3.56
CA ALA A 202 -13.95 9.24 5.02
C ALA A 202 -12.94 10.15 5.73
N THR A 203 -11.85 10.48 5.06
CA THR A 203 -10.79 11.36 5.58
C THR A 203 -11.02 12.83 5.26
N VAL A 204 -11.36 13.17 3.99
CA VAL A 204 -11.47 14.57 3.58
C VAL A 204 -12.79 15.22 3.99
N VAL A 205 -13.88 14.46 4.08
CA VAL A 205 -15.21 15.00 4.40
C VAL A 205 -15.25 15.67 5.77
N PRO A 206 -14.77 15.06 6.87
CA PRO A 206 -14.72 15.72 8.17
C PRO A 206 -13.92 17.04 8.14
N GLU A 207 -12.81 17.07 7.40
CA GLU A 207 -11.97 18.26 7.29
C GLU A 207 -12.65 19.37 6.47
N PHE A 208 -13.31 19.00 5.37
CA PHE A 208 -14.06 19.97 4.59
C PHE A 208 -15.19 20.60 5.40
N CYS A 209 -15.88 19.85 6.24
CA CYS A 209 -16.95 20.36 7.10
C CYS A 209 -16.52 21.48 8.06
N LYS A 210 -15.21 21.62 8.32
CA LYS A 210 -14.68 22.68 9.20
C LYS A 210 -14.72 24.07 8.55
N LYS A 211 -14.64 24.16 7.20
CA LYS A 211 -14.50 25.43 6.47
C LYS A 211 -15.49 25.58 5.32
N ALA A 212 -15.91 24.49 4.69
CA ALA A 212 -16.83 24.51 3.57
C ALA A 212 -18.24 24.95 4.04
N ARG A 213 -19.04 25.49 3.12
CA ARG A 213 -20.44 25.79 3.35
C ARG A 213 -21.26 24.51 3.51
N HIS A 214 -21.06 23.58 2.59
CA HIS A 214 -21.73 22.28 2.61
C HIS A 214 -20.90 21.23 1.84
N VAL A 215 -20.96 19.98 2.28
CA VAL A 215 -20.29 18.84 1.62
C VAL A 215 -21.33 17.82 1.21
N THR A 216 -21.44 17.53 -0.07
CA THR A 216 -22.24 16.40 -0.57
C THR A 216 -21.34 15.26 -0.93
N VAL A 217 -21.64 14.07 -0.41
CA VAL A 217 -20.94 12.83 -0.79
C VAL A 217 -21.83 12.05 -1.74
N LEU A 218 -21.42 11.92 -2.98
CA LEU A 218 -22.09 11.12 -3.99
C LEU A 218 -21.37 9.79 -4.17
N GLN A 219 -22.06 8.71 -3.89
CA GLN A 219 -21.54 7.36 -4.01
C GLN A 219 -22.45 6.47 -4.83
N ARG A 220 -21.86 5.62 -5.67
CA ARG A 220 -22.60 4.61 -6.42
C ARG A 220 -22.99 3.42 -5.54
N SER A 221 -22.08 3.06 -4.63
CA SER A 221 -22.22 1.94 -3.71
C SER A 221 -21.68 2.36 -2.34
N PRO A 222 -22.39 2.10 -1.24
CA PRO A 222 -21.92 2.37 0.11
C PRO A 222 -20.65 1.58 0.48
N THR A 223 -19.95 2.08 1.48
CA THR A 223 -18.79 1.44 2.12
C THR A 223 -19.16 1.02 3.54
N TYR A 224 -18.59 -0.07 4.04
CA TYR A 224 -18.64 -0.39 5.46
C TYR A 224 -17.68 0.48 6.25
N PHE A 225 -18.17 0.97 7.41
CA PHE A 225 -17.39 1.78 8.34
C PHE A 225 -17.30 1.11 9.71
N ILE A 226 -16.15 1.26 10.36
CA ILE A 226 -15.98 0.96 11.78
C ILE A 226 -15.76 2.29 12.51
N PRO A 227 -16.76 2.85 13.18
CA PRO A 227 -16.53 3.98 14.07
C PRO A 227 -15.85 3.51 15.36
N GLY A 228 -14.91 4.29 15.87
CA GLY A 228 -14.24 3.98 17.12
C GLY A 228 -13.46 5.17 17.66
N ARG A 229 -13.17 5.16 18.97
CA ARG A 229 -12.35 6.20 19.61
C ARG A 229 -10.91 6.10 19.08
N ASN A 230 -10.27 7.25 18.86
CA ASN A 230 -8.86 7.30 18.47
C ASN A 230 -7.94 7.27 19.71
N VAL A 231 -8.21 6.35 20.62
CA VAL A 231 -7.39 6.08 21.81
C VAL A 231 -7.24 4.57 22.02
N ASP A 232 -6.22 4.16 22.72
CA ASP A 232 -6.02 2.78 23.13
C ASP A 232 -5.99 2.69 24.66
N ASP A 233 -7.13 2.32 25.25
CA ASP A 233 -7.29 2.27 26.70
C ASP A 233 -6.32 1.27 27.39
N LEU A 234 -5.88 0.21 26.67
CA LEU A 234 -4.88 -0.72 27.17
C LEU A 234 -3.50 -0.07 27.22
N ALA A 235 -3.10 0.62 26.12
CA ALA A 235 -1.83 1.35 26.10
C ALA A 235 -1.78 2.40 27.23
N ASP A 236 -2.86 3.16 27.38
CA ASP A 236 -2.94 4.22 28.41
C ASP A 236 -2.90 3.65 29.83
N THR A 237 -3.58 2.51 30.05
CA THR A 237 -3.51 1.81 31.34
C THR A 237 -2.08 1.32 31.64
N LEU A 238 -1.41 0.73 30.64
CA LEU A 238 -0.04 0.25 30.83
C LEU A 238 0.95 1.40 31.09
N ARG A 239 0.75 2.58 30.47
CA ARG A 239 1.53 3.79 30.76
C ARG A 239 1.31 4.29 32.19
N GLN A 240 0.05 4.28 32.68
CA GLN A 240 -0.25 4.63 34.09
C GLN A 240 0.41 3.68 35.07
N LEU A 241 0.67 2.43 34.66
CA LEU A 241 1.40 1.43 35.44
C LEU A 241 2.91 1.52 35.26
N GLU A 242 3.41 2.57 34.58
CA GLU A 242 4.83 2.82 34.33
C GLU A 242 5.53 1.67 33.56
N ILE A 243 4.81 0.94 32.73
CA ILE A 243 5.38 -0.07 31.84
C ILE A 243 6.17 0.60 30.73
N ASP A 244 7.34 0.06 30.39
CA ASP A 244 8.19 0.54 29.32
C ASP A 244 7.47 0.50 27.95
N GLU A 245 7.64 1.55 27.11
CA GLU A 245 6.95 1.71 25.84
C GLU A 245 7.21 0.54 24.86
N LYS A 246 8.35 -0.11 24.95
CA LYS A 246 8.64 -1.30 24.15
C LYS A 246 7.68 -2.45 24.47
N TRP A 247 7.39 -2.68 25.75
CA TRP A 247 6.44 -3.69 26.18
C TRP A 247 5.00 -3.28 25.89
N ILE A 248 4.67 -2.02 26.08
CA ILE A 248 3.35 -1.48 25.72
C ILE A 248 3.10 -1.74 24.24
N HIS A 249 4.04 -1.36 23.36
CA HIS A 249 3.91 -1.59 21.93
C HIS A 249 3.70 -3.07 21.59
N GLU A 250 4.51 -3.95 22.16
CA GLU A 250 4.41 -5.40 21.90
C GLU A 250 3.06 -5.99 22.37
N ILE A 251 2.59 -5.61 23.56
CA ILE A 251 1.32 -6.09 24.11
C ILE A 251 0.15 -5.59 23.27
N VAL A 252 0.11 -4.29 22.96
CA VAL A 252 -0.97 -3.68 22.19
C VAL A 252 -0.97 -4.19 20.76
N ARG A 253 0.20 -4.31 20.12
CA ARG A 253 0.35 -4.89 18.78
C ARG A 253 -0.24 -6.31 18.72
N ARG A 254 0.09 -7.17 19.69
CA ARG A 254 -0.48 -8.53 19.77
C ARG A 254 -1.99 -8.52 19.96
N LYS A 255 -2.49 -7.64 20.83
CA LYS A 255 -3.94 -7.49 21.07
C LYS A 255 -4.65 -7.05 19.78
N ARG A 256 -4.14 -6.04 19.08
CA ARG A 256 -4.70 -5.54 17.81
C ARG A 256 -4.69 -6.62 16.73
N LEU A 257 -3.63 -7.41 16.62
CA LEU A 257 -3.55 -8.53 15.68
C LEU A 257 -4.54 -9.64 16.02
N PHE A 258 -4.72 -9.94 17.32
CA PHE A 258 -5.71 -10.91 17.76
C PHE A 258 -7.14 -10.46 17.43
N ASP A 259 -7.48 -9.21 17.71
CA ASP A 259 -8.80 -8.64 17.40
C ASP A 259 -9.04 -8.59 15.88
N GLY A 260 -8.03 -8.16 15.11
CA GLY A 260 -8.09 -8.11 13.65
C GLY A 260 -8.32 -9.48 13.02
N LYS A 261 -7.72 -10.54 13.61
CA LYS A 261 -8.01 -11.91 13.19
C LYS A 261 -9.46 -12.27 13.40
N ALA A 262 -10.01 -11.99 14.58
CA ALA A 262 -11.39 -12.30 14.90
C ALA A 262 -12.36 -11.61 13.91
N VAL A 263 -12.16 -10.33 13.61
CA VAL A 263 -12.96 -9.60 12.62
C VAL A 263 -12.81 -10.19 11.21
N THR A 264 -11.59 -10.58 10.83
CA THR A 264 -11.35 -11.23 9.53
C THR A 264 -12.04 -12.58 9.44
N ASP A 265 -11.92 -13.42 10.48
CA ASP A 265 -12.59 -14.73 10.54
C ASP A 265 -14.12 -14.58 10.48
N MET A 266 -14.69 -13.63 11.23
CA MET A 266 -16.12 -13.33 11.17
C MET A 266 -16.57 -12.93 9.77
N SER A 267 -15.74 -12.18 9.04
CA SER A 267 -16.08 -11.75 7.66
C SER A 267 -16.28 -12.90 6.69
N PHE A 268 -15.69 -14.06 6.95
CA PHE A 268 -15.85 -15.27 6.13
C PHE A 268 -16.86 -16.26 6.72
N ASN A 269 -16.83 -16.44 8.05
CA ASN A 269 -17.60 -17.51 8.71
C ASN A 269 -18.98 -17.04 9.21
N GLN A 270 -19.11 -15.75 9.53
CA GLN A 270 -20.29 -15.12 10.11
C GLN A 270 -20.53 -13.72 9.50
N PRO A 271 -20.61 -13.61 8.15
CA PRO A 271 -20.64 -12.31 7.47
C PRO A 271 -21.86 -11.46 7.84
N GLU A 272 -23.03 -12.06 8.09
CA GLU A 272 -24.25 -11.32 8.45
C GLU A 272 -24.20 -10.77 9.88
N ASP A 273 -23.56 -11.49 10.81
CA ASP A 273 -23.36 -11.00 12.20
C ASP A 273 -22.42 -9.79 12.20
N LEU A 274 -21.31 -9.90 11.44
CA LEU A 274 -20.38 -8.77 11.27
C LEU A 274 -21.05 -7.60 10.56
N ARG A 275 -21.84 -7.85 9.54
CA ARG A 275 -22.63 -6.82 8.85
C ARG A 275 -23.54 -6.09 9.81
N THR A 276 -24.32 -6.83 10.59
CA THR A 276 -25.24 -6.27 11.59
C THR A 276 -24.49 -5.40 12.58
N PHE A 277 -23.39 -5.90 13.14
CA PHE A 277 -22.54 -5.15 14.07
C PHE A 277 -22.06 -3.83 13.48
N LEU A 278 -21.54 -3.84 12.23
CA LEU A 278 -21.06 -2.64 11.55
C LEU A 278 -22.16 -1.62 11.30
N LEU A 279 -23.32 -2.06 10.84
CA LEU A 279 -24.45 -1.19 10.54
C LEU A 279 -25.06 -0.58 11.79
N GLU A 280 -25.19 -1.33 12.88
CA GLU A 280 -25.65 -0.81 14.17
C GLU A 280 -24.69 0.23 14.74
N GLY A 281 -23.36 -0.01 14.63
CA GLY A 281 -22.35 0.95 15.04
C GLY A 281 -22.47 2.29 14.29
N VAL A 282 -22.70 2.25 13.00
CA VAL A 282 -22.95 3.47 12.18
C VAL A 282 -24.28 4.11 12.54
N LYS A 283 -25.37 3.33 12.66
CA LYS A 283 -26.71 3.82 12.99
C LYS A 283 -26.75 4.57 14.31
N ALA A 284 -25.99 4.12 15.30
CA ALA A 284 -25.90 4.78 16.61
C ALA A 284 -25.29 6.20 16.55
N LEU A 285 -24.57 6.52 15.47
CA LEU A 285 -23.95 7.84 15.26
C LEU A 285 -24.70 8.75 14.28
N LEU A 286 -25.80 8.28 13.72
CA LEU A 286 -26.64 9.03 12.78
C LEU A 286 -27.86 9.62 13.47
N PRO A 287 -28.48 10.68 12.90
CA PRO A 287 -29.76 11.18 13.38
C PRO A 287 -30.84 10.10 13.38
N GLU A 288 -31.79 10.19 14.31
CA GLU A 288 -32.93 9.27 14.34
C GLU A 288 -33.69 9.29 13.01
N GLY A 289 -34.02 8.11 12.50
CA GLY A 289 -34.73 7.97 11.22
C GLY A 289 -33.89 8.18 9.96
N TYR A 290 -32.57 8.35 10.09
CA TYR A 290 -31.69 8.54 8.93
C TYR A 290 -31.74 7.32 8.00
N ASP A 291 -31.80 7.55 6.67
CA ASP A 291 -31.91 6.49 5.68
C ASP A 291 -30.61 5.65 5.59
N MET A 292 -30.66 4.46 6.14
CA MET A 292 -29.52 3.54 6.18
C MET A 292 -29.09 3.00 4.81
N LYS A 293 -29.87 3.25 3.72
CA LYS A 293 -29.45 2.85 2.36
C LYS A 293 -28.07 3.43 1.99
N HIS A 294 -27.73 4.62 2.55
CA HIS A 294 -26.46 5.30 2.31
C HIS A 294 -25.26 4.61 2.99
N PHE A 295 -25.50 3.67 3.91
CA PHE A 295 -24.48 2.97 4.69
C PHE A 295 -24.61 1.45 4.63
N THR A 296 -25.47 0.93 3.76
CA THR A 296 -25.74 -0.52 3.64
C THR A 296 -25.16 -1.07 2.33
N PRO A 297 -23.91 -1.55 2.33
CA PRO A 297 -23.31 -2.20 1.18
C PRO A 297 -24.02 -3.50 0.81
N SER A 298 -23.99 -3.85 -0.49
CA SER A 298 -24.55 -5.10 -1.00
C SER A 298 -23.57 -6.28 -0.96
N TYR A 299 -22.31 -6.01 -0.67
CA TYR A 299 -21.24 -7.01 -0.63
C TYR A 299 -20.91 -7.43 0.81
N ARG A 300 -20.19 -8.53 0.97
CA ARG A 300 -19.76 -9.06 2.27
C ARG A 300 -18.75 -8.10 2.93
N PRO A 301 -18.80 -7.89 4.27
CA PRO A 301 -17.71 -7.17 4.95
C PRO A 301 -16.34 -7.75 4.60
N TRP A 302 -15.34 -6.90 4.40
CA TRP A 302 -13.99 -7.25 3.92
C TRP A 302 -13.90 -7.88 2.51
N GLN A 303 -14.96 -7.94 1.77
CA GLN A 303 -14.87 -8.16 0.31
C GLN A 303 -14.37 -6.91 -0.42
N GLN A 304 -14.67 -5.75 0.16
CA GLN A 304 -13.96 -4.50 -0.09
C GLN A 304 -13.50 -3.93 1.25
N ARG A 305 -12.64 -2.90 1.23
CA ARG A 305 -12.06 -2.35 2.44
C ARG A 305 -13.14 -1.80 3.37
N ILE A 306 -13.06 -2.15 4.64
CA ILE A 306 -13.81 -1.48 5.71
C ILE A 306 -12.98 -0.26 6.14
N ALA A 307 -13.58 0.93 6.16
CA ALA A 307 -12.90 2.15 6.55
C ALA A 307 -13.10 2.44 8.05
N PHE A 308 -12.01 2.69 8.76
CA PHE A 308 -12.09 3.15 10.14
C PHE A 308 -12.42 4.65 10.19
N VAL A 309 -13.35 5.03 11.07
CA VAL A 309 -13.78 6.42 11.27
C VAL A 309 -13.48 6.82 12.73
N PRO A 310 -12.32 7.48 12.97
CA PRO A 310 -11.92 7.87 14.31
C PRO A 310 -12.92 8.88 14.91
N ASP A 311 -13.30 8.61 16.15
CA ASP A 311 -14.24 9.46 16.93
C ASP A 311 -15.58 9.73 16.24
N GLY A 312 -15.91 8.98 15.20
CA GLY A 312 -17.14 9.13 14.42
C GLY A 312 -17.24 10.48 13.66
N ASP A 313 -16.10 11.08 13.32
CA ASP A 313 -16.00 12.42 12.76
C ASP A 313 -16.77 12.60 11.43
N LEU A 314 -16.77 11.61 10.55
CA LEU A 314 -17.57 11.61 9.32
C LEU A 314 -19.07 11.79 9.62
N PHE A 315 -19.58 11.14 10.66
CA PHE A 315 -20.99 11.19 11.03
C PHE A 315 -21.35 12.47 11.77
N ALA A 316 -20.36 13.14 12.37
CA ALA A 316 -20.57 14.45 13.00
C ALA A 316 -21.06 15.49 11.98
N GLY A 317 -20.44 15.55 10.80
CA GLY A 317 -20.87 16.44 9.72
C GLY A 317 -22.33 16.20 9.27
N ILE A 318 -22.79 14.94 9.29
CA ILE A 318 -24.17 14.58 8.97
C ILE A 318 -25.11 15.07 10.07
N ARG A 319 -24.79 14.83 11.34
CA ARG A 319 -25.61 15.30 12.49
C ARG A 319 -25.72 16.82 12.54
N GLU A 320 -24.67 17.51 12.15
CA GLU A 320 -24.62 18.98 12.10
C GLU A 320 -25.31 19.59 10.87
N GLY A 321 -25.80 18.76 9.93
CA GLY A 321 -26.41 19.20 8.69
C GLY A 321 -25.41 19.78 7.67
N LYS A 322 -24.11 19.59 7.88
CA LYS A 322 -23.03 20.05 6.99
C LYS A 322 -22.70 19.05 5.89
N THR A 323 -23.13 17.81 6.04
CA THR A 323 -22.90 16.75 5.06
C THR A 323 -24.19 16.08 4.63
N THR A 324 -24.37 15.92 3.33
CA THR A 324 -25.46 15.15 2.72
C THR A 324 -24.88 13.94 2.00
N MET A 325 -25.45 12.74 2.25
CA MET A 325 -25.11 11.54 1.50
C MET A 325 -26.12 11.33 0.37
N VAL A 326 -25.62 11.08 -0.83
CA VAL A 326 -26.42 10.71 -2.02
C VAL A 326 -25.89 9.38 -2.53
N THR A 327 -26.78 8.41 -2.70
CA THR A 327 -26.41 7.10 -3.24
C THR A 327 -27.11 6.90 -4.57
N ASP A 328 -26.41 7.23 -5.64
CA ASP A 328 -26.86 7.10 -7.03
C ASP A 328 -25.65 7.22 -7.98
N GLU A 329 -25.88 7.00 -9.26
CA GLU A 329 -24.90 7.20 -10.31
C GLU A 329 -24.99 8.61 -10.92
N ILE A 330 -23.84 9.11 -11.38
CA ILE A 330 -23.81 10.37 -12.14
C ILE A 330 -24.51 10.15 -13.49
N GLY A 331 -25.52 10.95 -13.77
CA GLY A 331 -26.15 11.05 -15.07
C GLY A 331 -25.35 11.96 -16.00
N THR A 332 -25.14 13.23 -15.58
CA THR A 332 -24.35 14.20 -16.36
C THR A 332 -23.83 15.32 -15.47
N PHE A 333 -22.74 15.93 -15.87
CA PHE A 333 -22.31 17.22 -15.34
C PHE A 333 -23.10 18.36 -15.99
N THR A 334 -23.31 19.43 -15.25
CA THR A 334 -23.86 20.71 -15.71
C THR A 334 -22.81 21.81 -15.55
N GLU A 335 -23.13 23.03 -15.93
CA GLU A 335 -22.23 24.19 -15.71
C GLU A 335 -21.91 24.44 -14.22
N THR A 336 -22.84 24.08 -13.30
CA THR A 336 -22.73 24.40 -11.87
C THR A 336 -22.66 23.18 -10.95
N GLY A 337 -22.67 21.97 -11.48
CA GLY A 337 -22.66 20.77 -10.64
C GLY A 337 -22.91 19.48 -11.40
N VAL A 338 -23.67 18.59 -10.79
CA VAL A 338 -23.95 17.24 -11.30
C VAL A 338 -25.46 16.93 -11.18
N VAL A 339 -26.01 16.24 -12.16
CA VAL A 339 -27.33 15.61 -12.10
C VAL A 339 -27.15 14.11 -12.05
N THR A 340 -27.74 13.47 -11.06
CA THR A 340 -27.70 12.01 -10.91
C THR A 340 -28.68 11.32 -11.87
N LYS A 341 -28.65 9.99 -11.97
CA LYS A 341 -29.55 9.25 -12.85
C LYS A 341 -31.04 9.34 -12.41
N ASP A 342 -31.31 9.48 -11.12
CA ASP A 342 -32.65 9.68 -10.57
C ASP A 342 -33.17 11.13 -10.73
N GLY A 343 -32.31 12.05 -11.26
CA GLY A 343 -32.66 13.44 -11.50
C GLY A 343 -32.32 14.40 -10.36
N THR A 344 -31.67 13.93 -9.29
CA THR A 344 -31.21 14.80 -8.20
C THR A 344 -30.14 15.75 -8.71
N VAL A 345 -30.36 17.06 -8.50
CA VAL A 345 -29.39 18.13 -8.85
C VAL A 345 -28.50 18.40 -7.65
N ILE A 346 -27.18 18.36 -7.85
CA ILE A 346 -26.17 18.66 -6.84
C ILE A 346 -25.32 19.81 -7.36
N GLU A 347 -25.47 20.98 -6.75
CA GLU A 347 -24.62 22.13 -7.05
C GLU A 347 -23.30 22.03 -6.27
N ALA A 348 -22.21 22.36 -6.92
CA ALA A 348 -20.87 22.34 -6.32
C ALA A 348 -19.97 23.41 -6.94
N ASP A 349 -19.20 24.07 -6.11
CA ASP A 349 -18.09 24.96 -6.52
C ASP A 349 -16.81 24.14 -6.82
N ILE A 350 -16.63 23.04 -6.06
CA ILE A 350 -15.49 22.14 -6.19
C ILE A 350 -16.01 20.70 -6.21
N VAL A 351 -15.58 19.95 -7.21
CA VAL A 351 -15.78 18.49 -7.30
C VAL A 351 -14.49 17.79 -6.94
N VAL A 352 -14.55 16.86 -5.99
CA VAL A 352 -13.42 16.07 -5.51
C VAL A 352 -13.65 14.58 -5.84
N PRO A 353 -13.13 14.09 -6.95
CA PRO A 353 -13.24 12.68 -7.33
C PRO A 353 -12.38 11.80 -6.42
N ALA A 354 -12.96 11.29 -5.33
CA ALA A 354 -12.34 10.29 -4.46
C ALA A 354 -12.54 8.86 -5.04
N THR A 355 -12.29 8.71 -6.34
CA THR A 355 -12.60 7.53 -7.17
C THR A 355 -11.51 6.46 -7.16
N GLY A 356 -10.47 6.68 -6.37
CA GLY A 356 -9.38 5.74 -6.16
C GLY A 356 -8.21 5.93 -7.11
N PHE A 357 -7.39 4.88 -7.22
CA PHE A 357 -6.09 4.95 -7.90
C PHE A 357 -6.08 4.07 -9.16
N ASN A 358 -5.08 4.29 -10.01
CA ASN A 358 -4.66 3.34 -11.01
C ASN A 358 -3.60 2.43 -10.40
N LEU A 359 -3.70 1.13 -10.61
CA LEU A 359 -2.63 0.21 -10.21
C LEU A 359 -1.39 0.46 -11.07
N SER A 360 -0.25 0.20 -10.45
CA SER A 360 1.06 0.25 -11.07
C SER A 360 1.81 -1.03 -10.68
N VAL A 361 1.97 -1.93 -11.63
CA VAL A 361 2.67 -3.20 -11.38
C VAL A 361 4.17 -2.93 -11.41
N LEU A 362 4.83 -3.15 -10.28
CA LEU A 362 6.26 -2.88 -10.09
C LEU A 362 6.70 -1.48 -10.59
N GLY A 363 5.86 -0.46 -10.36
CA GLY A 363 6.15 0.93 -10.69
C GLY A 363 5.98 1.29 -12.17
N ASP A 364 5.35 0.42 -12.98
CA ASP A 364 5.24 0.52 -14.44
C ASP A 364 6.62 0.62 -15.13
N ILE A 365 7.67 0.14 -14.46
CA ILE A 365 9.03 0.12 -14.98
C ILE A 365 9.13 -0.97 -16.05
N PRO A 366 9.69 -0.69 -17.24
CA PRO A 366 10.04 -1.72 -18.20
C PRO A 366 11.16 -2.62 -17.67
N PHE A 367 10.87 -3.92 -17.56
CA PHE A 367 11.83 -4.94 -17.15
C PHE A 367 12.18 -5.86 -18.31
N GLU A 368 13.45 -6.26 -18.39
CA GLU A 368 13.95 -7.24 -19.34
C GLU A 368 14.80 -8.30 -18.64
N VAL A 369 14.74 -9.53 -19.13
CA VAL A 369 15.62 -10.62 -18.73
C VAL A 369 16.28 -11.17 -19.98
N ASP A 370 17.60 -11.07 -20.09
CA ASP A 370 18.41 -11.49 -21.23
C ASP A 370 17.88 -10.95 -22.58
N GLY A 371 17.54 -9.66 -22.60
CA GLY A 371 17.01 -8.94 -23.77
C GLY A 371 15.56 -9.26 -24.12
N ARG A 372 14.83 -9.98 -23.27
CA ARG A 372 13.40 -10.29 -23.45
C ARG A 372 12.57 -9.47 -22.44
N PRO A 373 11.59 -8.70 -22.91
CA PRO A 373 10.68 -7.98 -22.01
C PRO A 373 9.95 -8.93 -21.07
N VAL A 374 9.81 -8.54 -19.80
CA VAL A 374 9.02 -9.27 -18.80
C VAL A 374 7.55 -8.89 -18.96
N SER A 375 6.70 -9.89 -19.16
CA SER A 375 5.24 -9.76 -19.12
C SER A 375 4.77 -10.28 -17.76
N TRP A 376 4.35 -9.37 -16.86
CA TRP A 376 3.91 -9.76 -15.53
C TRP A 376 2.74 -10.74 -15.52
N PRO A 377 1.70 -10.60 -16.38
CA PRO A 377 0.61 -11.56 -16.48
C PRO A 377 1.01 -12.98 -16.86
N ASP A 378 2.21 -13.16 -17.44
CA ASP A 378 2.75 -14.46 -17.83
C ASP A 378 3.60 -15.09 -16.72
N THR A 379 3.79 -14.38 -15.60
CA THR A 379 4.52 -14.89 -14.44
C THR A 379 3.60 -15.45 -13.36
N VAL A 380 4.08 -16.44 -12.62
CA VAL A 380 3.43 -16.98 -11.43
C VAL A 380 4.21 -16.51 -10.21
N THR A 381 3.50 -16.05 -9.19
CA THR A 381 4.15 -15.57 -7.98
C THR A 381 4.66 -16.74 -7.12
N TYR A 382 5.83 -16.55 -6.52
CA TYR A 382 6.33 -17.39 -5.44
C TYR A 382 6.08 -16.66 -4.12
N ARG A 383 5.23 -17.24 -3.27
CA ARG A 383 4.81 -16.69 -1.95
C ARG A 383 4.36 -15.23 -1.99
N GLY A 384 3.80 -14.78 -3.12
CA GLY A 384 3.36 -13.39 -3.30
C GLY A 384 4.49 -12.35 -3.34
N MET A 385 5.76 -12.74 -3.51
CA MET A 385 6.89 -11.80 -3.42
C MET A 385 7.93 -11.91 -4.55
N MET A 386 8.12 -13.07 -5.16
CA MET A 386 9.03 -13.28 -6.30
C MET A 386 8.24 -13.87 -7.48
N PHE A 387 8.82 -13.91 -8.68
CA PHE A 387 8.09 -14.26 -9.90
C PHE A 387 8.87 -15.25 -10.75
N THR A 388 8.16 -16.22 -11.34
CA THR A 388 8.78 -17.23 -12.21
C THR A 388 9.57 -16.58 -13.35
N GLY A 389 10.81 -17.04 -13.53
CA GLY A 389 11.69 -16.59 -14.60
C GLY A 389 12.29 -15.19 -14.43
N VAL A 390 12.03 -14.50 -13.32
CA VAL A 390 12.61 -13.18 -13.01
C VAL A 390 13.65 -13.35 -11.91
N PRO A 391 14.96 -13.24 -12.23
CA PRO A 391 16.01 -13.45 -11.26
C PRO A 391 16.17 -12.28 -10.29
N ASN A 392 16.59 -12.59 -9.05
CA ASN A 392 17.08 -11.62 -8.07
C ASN A 392 16.18 -10.37 -7.92
N LEU A 393 14.88 -10.60 -7.85
CA LEU A 393 13.89 -9.54 -7.65
C LEU A 393 12.85 -9.99 -6.62
N ALA A 394 12.54 -9.12 -5.66
CA ALA A 394 11.41 -9.29 -4.76
C ALA A 394 10.58 -8.02 -4.70
N TRP A 395 9.25 -8.17 -4.57
CA TRP A 395 8.30 -7.07 -4.49
C TRP A 395 7.48 -7.12 -3.21
N ILE A 396 7.47 -6.03 -2.47
CA ILE A 396 6.59 -5.89 -1.32
C ILE A 396 5.21 -5.43 -1.78
N PHE A 397 4.26 -6.35 -1.65
CA PHE A 397 2.84 -6.07 -1.73
C PHE A 397 2.22 -6.42 -0.38
N GLY A 398 1.78 -5.42 0.38
CA GLY A 398 1.28 -5.60 1.75
C GLY A 398 -0.08 -6.29 1.82
N TYR A 399 -0.72 -6.21 2.98
CA TYR A 399 -2.03 -6.83 3.22
C TYR A 399 -3.19 -5.85 3.01
N PHE A 400 -4.32 -6.36 2.55
CA PHE A 400 -5.57 -5.57 2.45
C PHE A 400 -6.35 -5.56 3.77
N ARG A 401 -6.31 -6.66 4.54
CA ARG A 401 -7.05 -6.83 5.82
C ARG A 401 -6.19 -6.73 7.05
N ALA A 402 -4.90 -6.52 6.87
CA ALA A 402 -3.93 -6.33 7.93
C ALA A 402 -3.01 -5.16 7.57
N SER A 403 -2.21 -4.70 8.50
CA SER A 403 -1.31 -3.58 8.27
C SER A 403 -0.21 -3.92 7.28
N TRP A 404 0.13 -2.96 6.45
CA TRP A 404 1.08 -3.11 5.33
C TRP A 404 2.47 -3.56 5.78
N THR A 405 2.99 -2.99 6.85
CA THR A 405 4.34 -3.25 7.37
C THR A 405 4.54 -4.65 7.94
N LEU A 406 3.48 -5.33 8.29
CA LEU A 406 3.55 -6.74 8.70
C LEU A 406 4.18 -7.61 7.59
N ARG A 407 3.90 -7.27 6.32
CA ARG A 407 4.53 -7.96 5.18
C ARG A 407 5.99 -7.53 5.00
N VAL A 408 6.30 -6.27 5.29
CA VAL A 408 7.68 -5.76 5.26
C VAL A 408 8.57 -6.54 6.21
N ASP A 409 8.10 -6.77 7.44
CA ASP A 409 8.83 -7.55 8.45
C ASP A 409 9.06 -9.00 8.01
N LEU A 410 8.01 -9.68 7.51
CA LEU A 410 8.12 -11.06 7.04
C LEU A 410 9.05 -11.21 5.83
N MET A 411 8.97 -10.27 4.90
CA MET A 411 9.84 -10.27 3.74
C MET A 411 11.29 -9.91 4.09
N GLY A 412 11.51 -9.03 5.06
CA GLY A 412 12.83 -8.72 5.58
C GLY A 412 13.53 -9.99 6.10
N ASP A 413 12.83 -10.77 6.94
CA ASP A 413 13.33 -12.04 7.45
C ASP A 413 13.56 -13.08 6.34
N PHE A 414 12.65 -13.16 5.38
CA PHE A 414 12.80 -14.06 4.23
C PHE A 414 14.02 -13.71 3.38
N ILE A 415 14.21 -12.43 3.03
CA ILE A 415 15.34 -11.95 2.21
C ILE A 415 16.67 -12.17 2.94
N GLY A 416 16.72 -11.92 4.26
CA GLY A 416 17.92 -12.23 5.06
C GLY A 416 18.32 -13.70 4.98
N ARG A 417 17.36 -14.61 5.11
CA ARG A 417 17.57 -16.05 4.97
C ARG A 417 17.96 -16.44 3.54
N LEU A 418 17.34 -15.81 2.54
CA LEU A 418 17.63 -16.04 1.12
C LEU A 418 19.09 -15.69 0.81
N PHE A 419 19.55 -14.50 1.21
CA PHE A 419 20.93 -14.07 0.99
C PHE A 419 21.92 -14.96 1.72
N ALA A 420 21.65 -15.33 2.97
CA ALA A 420 22.50 -16.27 3.71
C ALA A 420 22.59 -17.64 3.01
N LEU A 421 21.52 -18.11 2.36
CA LEU A 421 21.55 -19.35 1.58
C LEU A 421 22.33 -19.19 0.27
N MET A 422 22.13 -18.06 -0.45
CA MET A 422 22.90 -17.76 -1.66
C MET A 422 24.40 -17.72 -1.37
N ASP A 423 24.80 -17.02 -0.30
CA ASP A 423 26.20 -16.93 0.10
C ASP A 423 26.79 -18.33 0.44
N ARG A 424 26.04 -19.18 1.18
CA ARG A 424 26.48 -20.56 1.49
C ARG A 424 26.64 -21.44 0.24
N LYS A 425 25.78 -21.23 -0.76
CA LYS A 425 25.83 -21.98 -2.03
C LYS A 425 26.85 -21.39 -3.03
N GLY A 426 27.38 -20.22 -2.78
CA GLY A 426 28.16 -19.46 -3.76
C GLY A 426 27.31 -19.04 -4.98
N ALA A 427 25.98 -18.97 -4.81
CA ALA A 427 25.06 -18.64 -5.89
C ALA A 427 24.96 -17.13 -6.06
N ARG A 428 25.00 -16.67 -7.31
CA ARG A 428 24.87 -15.26 -7.69
C ARG A 428 23.49 -14.93 -8.26
N LYS A 429 22.72 -15.98 -8.61
CA LYS A 429 21.39 -15.87 -9.18
C LYS A 429 20.43 -16.77 -8.43
N VAL A 430 19.23 -16.26 -8.16
CA VAL A 430 18.08 -17.04 -7.68
C VAL A 430 16.82 -16.62 -8.43
N ALA A 431 16.08 -17.58 -8.95
CA ALA A 431 14.82 -17.33 -9.63
C ALA A 431 13.77 -18.38 -9.29
N PRO A 432 12.51 -18.02 -9.06
CA PRO A 432 11.42 -18.99 -8.95
C PRO A 432 11.20 -19.74 -10.27
N ARG A 433 10.95 -21.04 -10.17
CA ARG A 433 10.62 -21.90 -11.30
C ARG A 433 9.60 -22.96 -10.88
N LEU A 434 8.55 -23.14 -11.68
CA LEU A 434 7.60 -24.24 -11.48
C LEU A 434 8.33 -25.58 -11.55
N ARG A 435 8.07 -26.43 -10.57
CA ARG A 435 8.62 -27.80 -10.53
C ARG A 435 7.81 -28.72 -11.45
N PRO A 436 8.32 -29.87 -11.88
CA PRO A 436 7.54 -30.85 -12.65
C PRO A 436 6.22 -31.25 -11.97
N GLU A 437 6.21 -31.33 -10.65
CA GLU A 437 5.02 -31.62 -9.84
C GLU A 437 3.98 -30.50 -9.81
N ASP A 438 4.34 -29.29 -10.26
CA ASP A 438 3.44 -28.13 -10.36
C ASP A 438 2.73 -28.07 -11.72
N ALA A 439 3.02 -28.99 -12.66
CA ALA A 439 2.47 -28.98 -14.03
C ALA A 439 0.92 -29.06 -14.09
N GLY A 440 0.29 -29.61 -13.06
CA GLY A 440 -1.17 -29.67 -12.95
C GLY A 440 -1.80 -28.63 -12.02
N MET A 441 -1.02 -27.64 -11.57
CA MET A 441 -1.47 -26.61 -10.66
C MET A 441 -2.47 -25.70 -11.35
N GLU A 442 -3.58 -25.37 -10.66
CA GLU A 442 -4.52 -24.36 -11.12
C GLU A 442 -3.88 -22.97 -10.98
N ILE A 443 -3.77 -22.27 -12.10
CA ILE A 443 -3.23 -20.91 -12.15
C ILE A 443 -4.37 -19.94 -12.39
N GLY A 444 -4.54 -18.98 -11.50
CA GLY A 444 -5.60 -17.99 -11.52
C GLY A 444 -5.09 -16.55 -11.37
N ASP A 445 -6.02 -15.66 -11.11
CA ASP A 445 -5.69 -14.25 -10.89
C ASP A 445 -4.87 -14.04 -9.62
N TRP A 446 -4.08 -12.95 -9.60
CA TRP A 446 -3.28 -12.53 -8.45
C TRP A 446 -4.06 -12.51 -7.14
N ILE A 447 -5.27 -11.98 -7.19
CA ILE A 447 -6.22 -11.98 -6.08
C ILE A 447 -7.57 -12.44 -6.60
N ARG A 448 -8.15 -13.41 -5.93
CA ARG A 448 -9.47 -13.94 -6.30
C ARG A 448 -10.55 -12.92 -5.96
N PRO A 449 -11.49 -12.61 -6.91
CA PRO A 449 -12.56 -11.63 -6.69
C PRO A 449 -13.54 -11.99 -5.56
N ASP A 450 -13.73 -13.26 -5.26
CA ASP A 450 -14.52 -13.72 -4.13
C ASP A 450 -13.87 -13.43 -2.77
N ASN A 451 -12.54 -13.27 -2.78
CA ASN A 451 -11.75 -12.92 -1.61
C ASN A 451 -11.73 -11.41 -1.37
N PHE A 452 -11.30 -10.62 -2.38
CA PHE A 452 -11.20 -9.16 -2.27
C PHE A 452 -11.34 -8.50 -3.65
N ASN A 453 -12.33 -7.59 -3.84
CA ASN A 453 -12.70 -7.11 -5.17
C ASN A 453 -12.97 -5.60 -5.29
N PRO A 454 -12.18 -4.70 -4.69
CA PRO A 454 -12.37 -3.28 -4.92
C PRO A 454 -12.12 -2.93 -6.40
N ASN A 455 -12.88 -1.97 -6.92
CA ASN A 455 -12.88 -1.63 -8.35
C ASN A 455 -11.49 -1.30 -8.90
N TYR A 456 -10.64 -0.60 -8.14
CA TYR A 456 -9.30 -0.22 -8.59
C TYR A 456 -8.42 -1.44 -8.86
N LEU A 457 -8.59 -2.52 -8.08
CA LEU A 457 -7.86 -3.76 -8.25
C LEU A 457 -8.42 -4.55 -9.44
N MET A 458 -9.75 -4.69 -9.51
CA MET A 458 -10.40 -5.48 -10.58
C MET A 458 -10.15 -4.91 -11.98
N ARG A 459 -10.12 -3.57 -12.12
CA ARG A 459 -9.79 -2.93 -13.41
C ARG A 459 -8.42 -3.31 -13.96
N SER A 460 -7.46 -3.54 -13.08
CA SER A 460 -6.06 -3.76 -13.47
C SER A 460 -5.57 -5.20 -13.23
N MET A 461 -6.46 -6.11 -12.83
CA MET A 461 -6.09 -7.50 -12.54
C MET A 461 -5.43 -8.20 -13.72
N HIS A 462 -5.80 -7.84 -14.94
CA HIS A 462 -5.21 -8.36 -16.18
C HIS A 462 -3.73 -7.99 -16.38
N GLN A 463 -3.22 -7.00 -15.62
CA GLN A 463 -1.82 -6.58 -15.65
C GLN A 463 -0.98 -7.25 -14.56
N MET A 464 -1.63 -7.90 -13.59
CA MET A 464 -0.99 -8.48 -12.43
C MET A 464 -0.38 -9.85 -12.76
N PRO A 465 0.65 -10.27 -12.00
CA PRO A 465 1.12 -11.66 -12.04
C PRO A 465 0.00 -12.64 -11.75
N LYS A 466 0.23 -13.93 -11.95
CA LYS A 466 -0.70 -15.00 -11.60
C LYS A 466 -0.38 -15.61 -10.24
N SER A 467 -1.37 -16.26 -9.65
CA SER A 467 -1.28 -17.01 -8.40
C SER A 467 -1.67 -18.47 -8.67
N GLY A 468 -0.95 -19.41 -8.05
CA GLY A 468 -1.29 -20.83 -8.10
C GLY A 468 -2.15 -21.25 -6.90
N ASP A 469 -2.61 -22.52 -6.90
CA ASP A 469 -3.39 -23.11 -5.81
C ASP A 469 -2.53 -23.85 -4.77
N LYS A 470 -1.24 -24.06 -5.05
CA LYS A 470 -0.30 -24.68 -4.10
C LYS A 470 0.32 -23.67 -3.15
N PRO A 471 0.70 -24.07 -1.92
CA PRO A 471 1.16 -23.13 -0.86
C PRO A 471 2.30 -22.20 -1.28
N GLU A 472 3.27 -22.69 -2.08
CA GLU A 472 4.42 -21.90 -2.52
C GLU A 472 4.05 -20.86 -3.59
N TRP A 473 2.98 -21.11 -4.34
CA TRP A 473 2.55 -20.32 -5.49
C TRP A 473 1.33 -19.45 -5.22
N LYS A 474 0.80 -19.47 -3.98
CA LYS A 474 -0.32 -18.67 -3.58
C LYS A 474 0.05 -17.23 -3.21
N HIS A 475 -0.93 -16.35 -3.38
CA HIS A 475 -0.97 -15.01 -2.80
C HIS A 475 -2.25 -14.86 -1.98
N ASP A 476 -2.29 -15.44 -0.79
CA ASP A 476 -3.50 -15.57 0.02
C ASP A 476 -3.94 -14.27 0.69
N GLN A 477 -3.04 -13.29 0.85
CA GLN A 477 -3.32 -12.07 1.61
C GLN A 477 -3.76 -12.33 3.06
N ASP A 478 -3.30 -13.43 3.62
CA ASP A 478 -3.59 -13.85 5.00
C ASP A 478 -2.32 -13.76 5.87
N TYR A 479 -2.19 -12.66 6.59
CA TYR A 479 -1.08 -12.45 7.51
C TYR A 479 -0.97 -13.55 8.56
N TRP A 480 -2.10 -14.03 9.08
CA TRP A 480 -2.11 -14.97 10.22
C TRP A 480 -1.61 -16.36 9.84
N SER A 481 -1.74 -16.76 8.58
CA SER A 481 -1.07 -17.96 8.04
C SER A 481 0.38 -17.66 7.66
N GLU A 482 0.63 -16.54 6.97
CA GLU A 482 1.94 -16.20 6.44
C GLU A 482 2.99 -15.93 7.51
N LYS A 483 2.60 -15.39 8.68
CA LYS A 483 3.51 -15.17 9.83
C LYS A 483 4.15 -16.44 10.37
N ASP A 484 3.50 -17.58 10.16
CA ASP A 484 4.00 -18.89 10.60
C ASP A 484 4.70 -19.64 9.45
N ILE A 485 4.25 -19.45 8.21
CA ILE A 485 4.75 -20.14 7.01
C ILE A 485 6.03 -19.48 6.47
N ILE A 486 6.06 -18.16 6.30
CA ILE A 486 7.18 -17.48 5.65
C ILE A 486 8.48 -17.60 6.44
N PRO A 487 8.52 -17.41 7.79
CA PRO A 487 9.75 -17.56 8.56
C PRO A 487 10.33 -18.98 8.55
N THR A 488 9.48 -19.99 8.37
CA THR A 488 9.87 -21.42 8.40
C THR A 488 9.95 -22.06 7.01
N ALA A 489 9.68 -21.29 5.95
CA ALA A 489 9.69 -21.80 4.58
C ALA A 489 11.02 -22.48 4.23
N ASP A 490 10.95 -23.68 3.65
CA ASP A 490 12.09 -24.32 3.05
C ASP A 490 12.45 -23.59 1.74
N LEU A 491 13.66 -23.03 1.67
CA LEU A 491 14.15 -22.33 0.49
C LEU A 491 14.80 -23.30 -0.52
N GLU A 492 14.92 -24.58 -0.17
CA GLU A 492 15.49 -25.65 -1.00
C GLU A 492 14.43 -26.65 -1.46
N ASP A 493 13.14 -26.27 -1.41
CA ASP A 493 11.98 -27.06 -1.84
C ASP A 493 11.90 -27.30 -3.37
N GLY A 494 12.88 -26.81 -4.12
CA GLY A 494 12.95 -26.91 -5.58
C GLY A 494 12.20 -25.82 -6.34
N CYS A 495 11.43 -24.94 -5.66
CA CYS A 495 10.79 -23.79 -6.29
C CYS A 495 11.78 -22.68 -6.64
N LEU A 496 12.85 -22.54 -5.86
CA LEU A 496 13.93 -21.59 -6.11
C LEU A 496 15.12 -22.29 -6.77
N VAL A 497 15.55 -21.76 -7.89
CA VAL A 497 16.75 -22.26 -8.62
C VAL A 497 17.90 -21.31 -8.31
N PHE A 498 18.98 -21.87 -7.77
CA PHE A 498 20.21 -21.16 -7.41
C PHE A 498 21.31 -21.48 -8.43
N GLU A 499 21.96 -20.43 -8.98
CA GLU A 499 23.05 -20.54 -9.97
C GLU A 499 24.20 -19.58 -9.63
#